data_73814a0be3c53f47e732189e721b8afc
#
_entry.id   73814a0be3c53f47e732189e721b8afc
#
_cell.length_a   1.000
_cell.length_b   1.000
_cell.length_c   1.000
_cell.angle_alpha   90.00
_cell.angle_beta   90.00
_cell.angle_gamma   90.00
#
_symmetry.space_group_name_H-M   'P 1'
#
loop_
_entity.id
_entity.type
_entity.pdbx_description
1 polymer ?
#
loop_
_entity_poly.entity_id
_entity_poly.type
_entity_poly.pdbx_seq_one_letter_code
_entity_poly.pdbx_strand_id
1 'polypeptide(L)'
;MKVPYTNFKTRIGDTDAVGGCTFIGGEWKDKDTTEIFDGKKVVVFALPGAFTPTCSSQQLPGYEEKYDEIKALGIDEVYCLSVNDAFVMNAWFRDEKIEKVKAIGDGEGVFTQGMGMMVNKPK
;
A
#
# COMPACT_ATOMS: atom_id res chain seq x y z
N MET A 1 5.04 -3.49 -21.11
CA MET A 1 5.15 -4.43 -19.98
C MET A 1 3.78 -4.62 -19.37
N LYS A 2 3.42 -5.87 -19.13
CA LYS A 2 2.14 -6.17 -18.46
C LYS A 2 2.35 -6.29 -16.96
N VAL A 3 1.41 -5.71 -16.22
CA VAL A 3 1.37 -5.90 -14.77
C VAL A 3 0.95 -7.35 -14.48
N PRO A 4 1.70 -8.10 -13.64
CA PRO A 4 1.33 -9.47 -13.31
C PRO A 4 0.02 -9.50 -12.51
N TYR A 5 -0.82 -10.50 -12.80
CA TYR A 5 -2.04 -10.67 -12.02
C TYR A 5 -1.69 -11.04 -10.58
N THR A 6 -2.25 -10.32 -9.64
CA THR A 6 -2.07 -10.58 -8.22
C THR A 6 -3.35 -10.21 -7.47
N ASN A 7 -3.72 -11.05 -6.52
CA ASN A 7 -4.82 -10.79 -5.61
C ASN A 7 -4.25 -10.35 -4.27
N PHE A 8 -4.49 -9.09 -3.92
CA PHE A 8 -4.00 -8.54 -2.66
C PHE A 8 -5.03 -8.72 -1.56
N LYS A 9 -4.59 -9.18 -0.40
CA LYS A 9 -5.42 -9.26 0.80
C LYS A 9 -5.41 -7.89 1.47
N THR A 10 -6.57 -7.24 1.54
CA THR A 10 -6.72 -5.95 2.19
C THR A 10 -7.67 -6.05 3.38
N ARG A 11 -7.58 -5.09 4.28
CA ARG A 11 -8.44 -5.00 5.45
C ARG A 11 -9.15 -3.66 5.46
N ILE A 12 -10.44 -3.67 5.76
CA ILE A 12 -11.24 -2.45 5.88
C ILE A 12 -11.92 -2.44 7.25
N GLY A 13 -12.06 -1.24 7.82
CA GLY A 13 -12.75 -1.06 9.10
C GLY A 13 -11.97 -1.51 10.32
N ASP A 14 -10.65 -1.70 10.20
CA ASP A 14 -9.82 -2.07 11.35
C ASP A 14 -9.78 -0.96 12.38
N THR A 15 -9.88 -1.35 13.65
CA THR A 15 -9.64 -0.46 14.79
C THR A 15 -8.29 -0.80 15.40
N ASP A 16 -7.89 -0.03 16.41
CA ASP A 16 -6.66 -0.32 17.13
C ASP A 16 -6.76 -1.69 17.82
N ALA A 17 -5.64 -2.39 17.88
CA ALA A 17 -5.58 -3.68 18.54
C ALA A 17 -5.91 -3.55 20.03
N VAL A 18 -6.72 -4.47 20.52
CA VAL A 18 -7.10 -4.56 21.92
C VAL A 18 -6.65 -5.92 22.44
N GLY A 19 -5.76 -5.92 23.41
CA GLY A 19 -5.30 -7.18 24.00
C GLY A 19 -4.43 -8.01 23.06
N GLY A 20 -3.28 -7.52 22.68
CA GLY A 20 -2.35 -8.25 21.82
C GLY A 20 -2.70 -8.16 20.35
N CYS A 21 -2.88 -9.29 19.69
CA CYS A 21 -3.14 -9.36 18.25
C CYS A 21 -4.63 -9.33 17.88
N THR A 22 -5.50 -8.96 18.81
CA THR A 22 -6.94 -8.96 18.55
C THR A 22 -7.40 -7.60 18.07
N PHE A 23 -8.02 -7.58 16.90
CA PHE A 23 -8.68 -6.39 16.37
C PHE A 23 -10.18 -6.50 16.54
N ILE A 24 -10.82 -5.39 16.93
CA ILE A 24 -12.26 -5.31 17.04
C ILE A 24 -12.79 -4.70 15.75
N GLY A 25 -13.69 -5.40 15.09
CA GLY A 25 -14.22 -4.98 13.80
C GLY A 25 -13.26 -5.26 12.66
N GLY A 26 -13.54 -4.68 11.52
CA GLY A 26 -12.75 -4.90 10.32
C GLY A 26 -13.06 -6.21 9.62
N GLU A 27 -12.77 -6.27 8.35
CA GLU A 27 -12.96 -7.48 7.56
C GLU A 27 -11.92 -7.57 6.44
N TRP A 28 -11.67 -8.78 5.99
CA TRP A 28 -10.82 -9.02 4.84
C TRP A 28 -11.58 -8.67 3.57
N LYS A 29 -10.90 -8.01 2.67
CA LYS A 29 -11.39 -7.73 1.32
C LYS A 29 -10.29 -8.02 0.32
N ASP A 30 -10.58 -8.86 -0.65
CA ASP A 30 -9.65 -9.13 -1.73
C ASP A 30 -9.72 -8.01 -2.76
N LYS A 31 -8.56 -7.55 -3.21
CA LYS A 31 -8.45 -6.52 -4.24
C LYS A 31 -7.39 -6.96 -5.22
N ASP A 32 -7.77 -7.24 -6.46
CA ASP A 32 -6.83 -7.73 -7.45
C ASP A 32 -6.31 -6.62 -8.36
N THR A 33 -5.31 -6.96 -9.17
CA THR A 33 -4.70 -6.01 -10.10
C THR A 33 -5.69 -5.50 -11.14
N THR A 34 -6.70 -6.29 -11.48
CA THR A 34 -7.76 -5.85 -12.40
C THR A 34 -8.53 -4.66 -11.82
N GLU A 35 -8.92 -4.74 -10.54
CA GLU A 35 -9.61 -3.64 -9.88
C GLU A 35 -8.76 -2.38 -9.78
N ILE A 36 -7.45 -2.55 -9.57
CA ILE A 36 -6.53 -1.44 -9.35
C ILE A 36 -6.19 -0.74 -10.66
N PHE A 37 -5.92 -1.50 -11.72
CA PHE A 37 -5.31 -0.98 -12.93
C PHE A 37 -6.23 -0.88 -14.15
N ASP A 38 -7.20 -1.77 -14.32
CA ASP A 38 -7.98 -1.83 -15.56
C ASP A 38 -8.80 -0.56 -15.80
N GLY A 39 -8.60 0.06 -16.96
CA GLY A 39 -9.31 1.26 -17.36
C GLY A 39 -8.96 2.50 -16.54
N LYS A 40 -7.86 2.47 -15.79
CA LYS A 40 -7.48 3.56 -14.89
C LYS A 40 -6.05 4.00 -15.13
N LYS A 41 -5.80 5.29 -14.90
CA LYS A 41 -4.44 5.83 -14.82
C LYS A 41 -4.07 5.94 -13.35
N VAL A 42 -3.11 5.14 -12.91
CA VAL A 42 -2.71 5.10 -11.50
C VAL A 42 -1.22 5.36 -11.37
N VAL A 43 -0.86 5.98 -10.25
CA VAL A 43 0.53 6.08 -9.82
C VAL A 43 0.72 5.09 -8.68
N VAL A 44 1.68 4.19 -8.84
CA VAL A 44 2.07 3.26 -7.77
C VAL A 44 3.51 3.54 -7.43
N PHE A 45 3.76 3.95 -6.21
CA PHE A 45 5.13 4.04 -5.73
C PHE A 45 5.37 2.93 -4.73
N ALA A 46 6.52 2.31 -4.84
CA ALA A 46 6.91 1.20 -3.97
C ALA A 46 8.11 1.63 -3.14
N LEU A 47 8.19 1.08 -1.95
CA LEU A 47 9.26 1.41 -1.03
C LEU A 47 9.66 0.18 -0.23
N PRO A 48 10.88 0.20 0.39
CA PRO A 48 11.43 -0.98 1.05
C PRO A 48 10.63 -1.50 2.23
N GLY A 49 9.90 -0.66 2.93
CA GLY A 49 9.11 -1.16 4.04
C GLY A 49 8.40 -0.09 4.84
N ALA A 50 7.25 -0.47 5.41
CA ALA A 50 6.52 0.35 6.35
C ALA A 50 7.37 0.61 7.60
N PHE A 51 7.16 1.75 8.24
CA PHE A 51 7.86 2.15 9.47
C PHE A 51 9.38 2.32 9.32
N THR A 52 9.91 2.28 8.10
CA THR A 52 11.34 2.57 7.90
C THR A 52 11.58 4.08 7.83
N PRO A 53 12.82 4.57 8.14
CA PRO A 53 13.03 6.01 8.34
C PRO A 53 12.65 6.91 7.16
N THR A 54 13.23 6.71 5.99
CA THR A 54 12.98 7.57 4.83
C THR A 54 11.55 7.41 4.31
N CYS A 55 11.03 6.18 4.34
CA CYS A 55 9.67 5.90 3.89
C CYS A 55 8.63 6.63 4.75
N SER A 56 8.85 6.68 6.06
CA SER A 56 7.93 7.32 7.00
C SER A 56 8.10 8.83 7.06
N SER A 57 9.32 9.35 6.90
CA SER A 57 9.58 10.77 7.09
C SER A 57 9.44 11.59 5.82
N GLN A 58 9.65 11.01 4.65
CA GLN A 58 9.71 11.76 3.39
C GLN A 58 8.83 11.20 2.30
N GLN A 59 8.93 9.91 1.99
CA GLN A 59 8.27 9.35 0.81
C GLN A 59 6.74 9.35 0.94
N LEU A 60 6.21 8.69 1.93
CA LEU A 60 4.76 8.60 2.11
C LEU A 60 4.12 9.97 2.37
N PRO A 61 4.61 10.78 3.30
CA PRO A 61 4.05 12.12 3.50
C PRO A 61 4.16 13.01 2.26
N GLY A 62 5.23 12.89 1.49
CA GLY A 62 5.42 13.66 0.26
C GLY A 62 4.34 13.38 -0.77
N TYR A 63 3.99 12.12 -0.99
CA TYR A 63 2.91 11.76 -1.92
C TYR A 63 1.54 12.17 -1.39
N GLU A 64 1.32 12.07 -0.10
CA GLU A 64 0.06 12.51 0.50
C GLU A 64 -0.14 14.02 0.33
N GLU A 65 0.91 14.80 0.56
CA GLU A 65 0.87 16.25 0.38
C GLU A 65 0.58 16.65 -1.06
N LYS A 66 1.13 15.91 -2.03
CA LYS A 66 0.97 16.22 -3.44
C LYS A 66 -0.18 15.47 -4.11
N TYR A 67 -0.98 14.74 -3.35
CA TYR A 67 -2.04 13.91 -3.89
C TYR A 67 -2.99 14.69 -4.79
N ASP A 68 -3.46 15.85 -4.35
CA ASP A 68 -4.40 16.65 -5.12
C ASP A 68 -3.78 17.16 -6.43
N GLU A 69 -2.51 17.54 -6.41
CA GLU A 69 -1.79 17.96 -7.61
C GLU A 69 -1.66 16.82 -8.61
N ILE A 70 -1.37 15.61 -8.12
CA ILE A 70 -1.25 14.41 -8.96
C ILE A 70 -2.60 14.09 -9.60
N LYS A 71 -3.68 14.13 -8.81
CA LYS A 71 -5.03 13.90 -9.32
C LYS A 71 -5.41 14.92 -10.38
N ALA A 72 -5.02 16.16 -10.24
CA ALA A 72 -5.30 17.22 -11.20
C ALA A 72 -4.65 16.97 -12.57
N LEU A 73 -3.62 16.13 -12.64
CA LEU A 73 -2.97 15.75 -13.90
C LEU A 73 -3.70 14.62 -14.64
N GLY A 74 -4.86 14.18 -14.18
CA GLY A 74 -5.64 13.13 -14.83
C GLY A 74 -5.37 11.73 -14.26
N ILE A 75 -4.73 11.64 -13.11
CA ILE A 75 -4.48 10.36 -12.43
C ILE A 75 -5.71 9.98 -11.62
N ASP A 76 -6.17 8.73 -11.77
CA ASP A 76 -7.36 8.24 -11.09
C ASP A 76 -7.11 7.91 -9.62
N GLU A 77 -5.93 7.37 -9.30
CA GLU A 77 -5.59 7.04 -7.91
C GLU A 77 -4.09 6.92 -7.71
N VAL A 78 -3.65 7.08 -6.46
CA VAL A 78 -2.25 6.96 -6.04
C VAL A 78 -2.15 5.87 -4.99
N TYR A 79 -1.28 4.89 -5.23
CA TYR A 79 -1.09 3.75 -4.35
C TYR A 79 0.35 3.70 -3.84
N CYS A 80 0.48 3.35 -2.55
CA CYS A 80 1.77 3.04 -1.93
C CYS A 80 1.85 1.54 -1.71
N LEU A 81 2.86 0.89 -2.28
CA LEU A 81 3.04 -0.55 -2.21
C LEU A 81 4.29 -0.89 -1.40
N SER A 82 4.16 -1.86 -0.53
CA SER A 82 5.30 -2.40 0.21
C SER A 82 5.11 -3.88 0.47
N VAL A 83 6.20 -4.63 0.66
CA VAL A 83 6.18 -6.05 1.02
C VAL A 83 5.91 -6.16 2.52
N ASN A 84 4.67 -5.82 2.89
CA ASN A 84 4.14 -5.88 4.25
C ASN A 84 2.70 -6.36 4.17
N ASP A 85 2.20 -6.95 5.24
CA ASP A 85 0.80 -7.39 5.26
C ASP A 85 -0.17 -6.21 5.45
N ALA A 86 -1.46 -6.50 5.28
CA ALA A 86 -2.49 -5.47 5.34
C ALA A 86 -2.61 -4.83 6.72
N PHE A 87 -2.37 -5.58 7.78
CA PHE A 87 -2.42 -5.03 9.15
C PHE A 87 -1.32 -4.00 9.36
N VAL A 88 -0.10 -4.32 8.92
CA VAL A 88 1.06 -3.43 9.04
C VAL A 88 0.83 -2.17 8.20
N MET A 89 0.37 -2.31 6.96
CA MET A 89 0.12 -1.16 6.09
C MET A 89 -0.95 -0.24 6.67
N ASN A 90 -2.03 -0.79 7.19
CA ASN A 90 -3.10 0.02 7.79
C ASN A 90 -2.61 0.74 9.05
N ALA A 91 -1.83 0.06 9.89
CA ALA A 91 -1.26 0.66 11.09
C ALA A 91 -0.30 1.80 10.74
N TRP A 92 0.55 1.59 9.72
CA TRP A 92 1.49 2.61 9.28
C TRP A 92 0.77 3.84 8.73
N PHE A 93 -0.25 3.63 7.91
CA PHE A 93 -1.03 4.74 7.37
C PHE A 93 -1.77 5.51 8.46
N ARG A 94 -2.29 4.82 9.49
CA ARG A 94 -2.90 5.50 10.64
C ARG A 94 -1.87 6.32 11.41
N ASP A 95 -0.69 5.73 11.66
CA ASP A 95 0.39 6.41 12.38
C ASP A 95 0.86 7.66 11.64
N GLU A 96 0.96 7.60 10.32
CA GLU A 96 1.35 8.72 9.46
C GLU A 96 0.19 9.66 9.13
N LYS A 97 -1.01 9.36 9.58
CA LYS A 97 -2.24 10.15 9.33
C LYS A 97 -2.52 10.33 7.83
N ILE A 98 -2.34 9.26 7.06
CA ILE A 98 -2.59 9.25 5.62
C ILE A 98 -4.08 9.05 5.37
N GLU A 99 -4.68 9.93 4.59
CA GLU A 99 -6.11 9.90 4.30
C GLU A 99 -6.42 9.67 2.82
N LYS A 100 -5.53 10.10 1.92
CA LYS A 100 -5.80 10.15 0.48
C LYS A 100 -5.09 9.03 -0.29
N VAL A 101 -3.80 8.83 -0.06
CA VAL A 101 -3.04 7.75 -0.70
C VAL A 101 -3.55 6.40 -0.20
N LYS A 102 -3.67 5.44 -1.11
CA LYS A 102 -4.15 4.10 -0.79
C LYS A 102 -2.98 3.15 -0.59
N ALA A 103 -3.15 2.21 0.34
CA ALA A 103 -2.12 1.23 0.66
C ALA A 103 -2.32 -0.06 -0.14
N ILE A 104 -1.23 -0.65 -0.61
CA ILE A 104 -1.22 -2.01 -1.16
C ILE A 104 -0.18 -2.80 -0.36
N GLY A 105 -0.64 -3.83 0.34
CA GLY A 105 0.25 -4.74 1.06
C GLY A 105 0.55 -5.96 0.20
N ASP A 106 1.79 -6.07 -0.29
CA ASP A 106 2.25 -7.24 -1.04
C ASP A 106 2.99 -8.17 -0.09
N GLY A 107 2.25 -8.70 0.90
CA GLY A 107 2.83 -9.41 2.05
C GLY A 107 3.68 -10.62 1.69
N GLU A 108 3.37 -11.31 0.60
CA GLU A 108 4.14 -12.46 0.15
C GLU A 108 5.17 -12.10 -0.92
N GLY A 109 5.22 -10.85 -1.34
CA GLY A 109 6.15 -10.39 -2.35
C GLY A 109 5.84 -10.85 -3.78
N VAL A 110 4.69 -11.43 -4.02
CA VAL A 110 4.33 -12.01 -5.33
C VAL A 110 4.30 -10.95 -6.42
N PHE A 111 3.65 -9.82 -6.15
CA PHE A 111 3.58 -8.73 -7.12
C PHE A 111 4.96 -8.11 -7.35
N THR A 112 5.69 -7.85 -6.29
CA THR A 112 7.03 -7.26 -6.37
C THR A 112 7.96 -8.14 -7.18
N GLN A 113 7.92 -9.45 -6.93
CA GLN A 113 8.71 -10.41 -7.69
C GLN A 113 8.27 -10.46 -9.16
N GLY A 114 6.97 -10.48 -9.42
CA GLY A 114 6.42 -10.50 -10.77
C GLY A 114 6.79 -9.26 -11.59
N MET A 115 6.98 -8.12 -10.93
CA MET A 115 7.46 -6.89 -11.56
C MET A 115 8.98 -6.86 -11.73
N GLY A 116 9.70 -7.87 -11.25
CA GLY A 116 11.15 -7.91 -11.33
C GLY A 116 11.86 -6.98 -10.37
N MET A 117 11.19 -6.56 -9.30
CA MET A 117 11.72 -5.57 -8.35
C MET A 117 12.05 -6.14 -6.98
N MET A 118 12.00 -7.46 -6.83
CA MET A 118 12.33 -8.09 -5.55
C MET A 118 13.83 -8.00 -5.30
N VAL A 119 14.17 -7.51 -4.10
CA VAL A 119 15.56 -7.40 -3.65
C VAL A 119 15.71 -8.24 -2.40
N ASN A 120 16.72 -9.10 -2.41
CA ASN A 120 17.09 -9.90 -1.23
C ASN A 120 18.30 -9.26 -0.57
N LYS A 121 18.08 -8.51 0.50
CA LYS A 121 19.14 -7.86 1.23
C LYS A 121 19.41 -8.61 2.54
N PRO A 122 20.63 -9.08 2.76
CA PRO A 122 20.97 -9.67 4.07
C PRO A 122 20.90 -8.60 5.15
N LYS A 123 20.48 -9.04 6.32
CA LYS A 123 20.39 -8.15 7.47
C LYS A 123 21.77 -7.79 7.99
#